data_0b72726b8aeab1875045af1033d07f21
#
_entry.id   0b72726b8aeab1875045af1033d07f21
#
_cell.length_a   1.000
_cell.length_b   1.000
_cell.length_c   1.000
_cell.angle_alpha   90.00
_cell.angle_beta   90.00
_cell.angle_gamma   90.00
#
_symmetry.space_group_name_H-M   'P 1'
#
loop_
_entity.id
_entity.type
_entity.pdbx_description
1 polymer ?
#
loop_
_entity_poly.entity_id
_entity_poly.type
_entity_poly.pdbx_seq_one_letter_code
_entity_poly.pdbx_strand_id
1 'polypeptide(L)'
;LEEIGSVSVTFMDSQDTPIFEPLPGETRLWGNTDVIALFDAETDMNEIVSQLKQAHHLDENTAYKIEQIEDKDWEREWMDNFHPMQFGKRLWICPSWREVPDQNAVNVMLDPGLAFGTGTHPTTALCLEWLDGLDLTDKTVIDFGCGSGILAIAALKLGAKNAIGIDIDPQAILASRNNAEQNGVADRLQLF
;
A
#
# COMPACT_ATOMS: atom_id res chain seq x y z
N LEU A 1 -2.04 -27.61 -7.42
CA LEU A 1 -2.40 -26.59 -8.40
C LEU A 1 -1.23 -26.26 -9.32
N GLU A 2 -0.03 -26.06 -8.81
CA GLU A 2 1.17 -25.83 -9.63
C GLU A 2 1.43 -26.97 -10.61
N GLU A 3 1.29 -28.23 -10.17
CA GLU A 3 1.49 -29.43 -11.01
C GLU A 3 0.51 -29.53 -12.20
N ILE A 4 -0.63 -28.86 -12.12
CA ILE A 4 -1.64 -28.80 -13.19
C ILE A 4 -1.63 -27.49 -13.97
N GLY A 5 -0.55 -26.72 -13.84
CA GLY A 5 -0.25 -25.57 -14.69
C GLY A 5 -0.73 -24.23 -14.19
N SER A 6 -0.99 -24.06 -12.89
CA SER A 6 -1.24 -22.71 -12.37
C SER A 6 0.02 -21.84 -12.42
N VAL A 7 -0.14 -20.58 -12.82
CA VAL A 7 0.91 -19.56 -12.86
C VAL A 7 1.29 -19.10 -11.46
N SER A 8 0.31 -19.04 -10.55
CA SER A 8 0.51 -18.72 -9.14
C SER A 8 -0.54 -19.37 -8.27
N VAL A 9 -0.21 -19.57 -6.99
CA VAL A 9 -1.14 -20.03 -5.95
C VAL A 9 -1.01 -19.10 -4.75
N THR A 10 -2.13 -18.55 -4.29
CA THR A 10 -2.22 -17.64 -3.16
C THR A 10 -3.16 -18.20 -2.10
N PHE A 11 -2.79 -18.07 -0.84
CA PHE A 11 -3.63 -18.39 0.31
C PHE A 11 -4.17 -17.10 0.91
N MET A 12 -5.47 -17.03 1.14
CA MET A 12 -6.12 -15.88 1.76
C MET A 12 -7.01 -16.32 2.92
N ASP A 13 -7.13 -15.47 3.93
CA ASP A 13 -8.12 -15.68 4.98
C ASP A 13 -9.53 -15.40 4.43
N SER A 14 -10.44 -16.37 4.63
CA SER A 14 -11.85 -16.22 4.22
C SER A 14 -12.72 -15.46 5.26
N GLN A 15 -12.18 -15.15 6.45
CA GLN A 15 -12.95 -14.62 7.58
C GLN A 15 -12.33 -13.40 8.28
N ASP A 16 -11.27 -12.81 7.72
CA ASP A 16 -10.53 -11.69 8.33
C ASP A 16 -10.06 -12.00 9.77
N THR A 17 -9.49 -13.19 9.96
CA THR A 17 -8.99 -13.64 11.27
C THR A 17 -7.55 -13.22 11.43
N PRO A 18 -7.18 -12.34 12.38
CA PRO A 18 -5.82 -11.89 12.53
C PRO A 18 -4.87 -13.03 12.92
N ILE A 19 -3.79 -13.21 12.18
CA ILE A 19 -2.65 -14.03 12.59
C ILE A 19 -1.56 -13.07 13.07
N PHE A 20 -1.28 -13.13 14.37
CA PHE A 20 -0.13 -12.45 14.96
C PHE A 20 1.16 -13.20 14.59
N GLU A 21 2.32 -12.56 14.74
CA GLU A 21 3.62 -13.11 14.34
C GLU A 21 3.77 -14.60 14.70
N PRO A 22 4.02 -15.47 13.71
CA PRO A 22 4.32 -16.88 13.97
C PRO A 22 5.67 -17.03 14.68
N LEU A 23 5.83 -18.10 15.44
CA LEU A 23 7.14 -18.42 16.01
C LEU A 23 8.17 -18.74 14.90
N PRO A 24 9.46 -18.50 15.11
CA PRO A 24 10.47 -18.81 14.13
C PRO A 24 10.39 -20.27 13.65
N GLY A 25 10.23 -20.46 12.34
CA GLY A 25 10.06 -21.77 11.70
C GLY A 25 8.63 -22.32 11.69
N GLU A 26 7.65 -21.60 12.21
CA GLU A 26 6.23 -21.94 12.15
C GLU A 26 5.57 -21.28 10.92
N THR A 27 4.88 -22.06 10.10
CA THR A 27 3.99 -21.54 9.04
C THR A 27 2.57 -21.75 9.50
N ARG A 28 1.87 -20.66 9.83
CA ARG A 28 0.45 -20.70 10.19
C ARG A 28 -0.40 -20.35 8.98
N LEU A 29 -1.36 -21.22 8.71
CA LEU A 29 -2.48 -20.92 7.81
C LEU A 29 -3.71 -20.63 8.67
N TRP A 30 -4.64 -19.86 8.11
CA TRP A 30 -5.93 -19.61 8.74
C TRP A 30 -6.77 -20.88 8.84
N GLY A 31 -7.63 -20.97 9.84
CA GLY A 31 -8.54 -22.10 10.02
C GLY A 31 -9.53 -22.27 8.87
N ASN A 32 -9.90 -21.14 8.22
CA ASN A 32 -10.66 -21.09 6.97
C ASN A 32 -9.81 -20.33 5.97
N THR A 33 -9.27 -21.04 4.98
CA THR A 33 -8.34 -20.49 4.00
C THR A 33 -8.91 -20.66 2.61
N ASP A 34 -9.01 -19.57 1.86
CA ASP A 34 -9.27 -19.60 0.43
C ASP A 34 -7.97 -19.83 -0.31
N VAL A 35 -7.98 -20.80 -1.21
CA VAL A 35 -6.84 -21.09 -2.09
C VAL A 35 -7.19 -20.56 -3.48
N ILE A 36 -6.48 -19.53 -3.91
CA ILE A 36 -6.67 -18.87 -5.20
C ILE A 36 -5.54 -19.30 -6.13
N ALA A 37 -5.90 -19.83 -7.29
CA ALA A 37 -4.94 -20.18 -8.34
C ALA A 37 -5.21 -19.37 -9.61
N LEU A 38 -4.15 -18.82 -10.19
CA LEU A 38 -4.20 -18.12 -11.46
C LEU A 38 -3.76 -19.06 -12.58
N PHE A 39 -4.50 -19.10 -13.66
CA PHE A 39 -4.20 -19.86 -14.88
C PHE A 39 -4.18 -18.93 -16.08
N ASP A 40 -3.49 -19.35 -17.15
CA ASP A 40 -3.56 -18.65 -18.42
C ASP A 40 -4.99 -18.60 -18.95
N ALA A 41 -5.34 -17.50 -19.63
CA ALA A 41 -6.70 -17.26 -20.14
C ALA A 41 -7.21 -18.36 -21.12
N GLU A 42 -6.29 -19.06 -21.79
CA GLU A 42 -6.58 -20.14 -22.74
C GLU A 42 -6.78 -21.51 -22.06
N THR A 43 -6.59 -21.60 -20.73
CA THR A 43 -6.70 -22.86 -19.99
C THR A 43 -8.16 -23.32 -19.92
N ASP A 44 -8.40 -24.61 -20.27
CA ASP A 44 -9.74 -25.21 -20.09
C ASP A 44 -9.99 -25.50 -18.61
N MET A 45 -10.72 -24.57 -17.95
CA MET A 45 -11.04 -24.67 -16.52
C MET A 45 -11.93 -25.87 -16.19
N ASN A 46 -12.70 -26.44 -17.15
CA ASN A 46 -13.47 -27.64 -16.91
C ASN A 46 -12.55 -28.88 -16.78
N GLU A 47 -11.47 -28.89 -17.53
CA GLU A 47 -10.45 -29.94 -17.42
C GLU A 47 -9.74 -29.84 -16.08
N ILE A 48 -9.34 -28.64 -15.65
CA ILE A 48 -8.72 -28.37 -14.34
C ILE A 48 -9.63 -28.86 -13.20
N VAL A 49 -10.90 -28.47 -13.20
CA VAL A 49 -11.87 -28.91 -12.18
C VAL A 49 -12.04 -30.43 -12.19
N SER A 50 -12.07 -31.06 -13.38
CA SER A 50 -12.17 -32.52 -13.50
C SER A 50 -10.96 -33.23 -12.89
N GLN A 51 -9.75 -32.75 -13.15
CA GLN A 51 -8.51 -33.28 -12.58
C GLN A 51 -8.49 -33.14 -11.04
N LEU A 52 -8.92 -31.98 -10.50
CA LEU A 52 -8.99 -31.76 -9.05
C LEU A 52 -10.01 -32.70 -8.38
N LYS A 53 -11.14 -32.94 -9.00
CA LYS A 53 -12.14 -33.90 -8.50
C LYS A 53 -11.62 -35.35 -8.54
N GLN A 54 -10.94 -35.74 -9.61
CA GLN A 54 -10.34 -37.08 -9.73
C GLN A 54 -9.23 -37.28 -8.69
N ALA A 55 -8.47 -36.25 -8.38
CA ALA A 55 -7.43 -36.28 -7.35
C ALA A 55 -7.98 -36.15 -5.92
N HIS A 56 -9.30 -36.10 -5.74
CA HIS A 56 -9.99 -35.92 -4.44
C HIS A 56 -9.60 -34.60 -3.71
N HIS A 57 -9.18 -33.57 -4.44
CA HIS A 57 -8.92 -32.23 -3.90
C HIS A 57 -10.18 -31.34 -3.89
N LEU A 58 -11.19 -31.70 -4.70
CA LEU A 58 -12.53 -31.10 -4.66
C LEU A 58 -13.55 -32.22 -4.47
N ASP A 59 -14.33 -32.14 -3.41
CA ASP A 59 -15.48 -33.00 -3.16
C ASP A 59 -16.81 -32.28 -3.47
N GLU A 60 -17.95 -32.94 -3.26
CA GLU A 60 -19.27 -32.36 -3.52
C GLU A 60 -19.60 -31.17 -2.65
N ASN A 61 -18.90 -30.99 -1.51
CA ASN A 61 -19.14 -29.92 -0.53
C ASN A 61 -18.12 -28.79 -0.68
N THR A 62 -17.06 -28.96 -1.46
CA THR A 62 -16.04 -27.93 -1.66
C THR A 62 -16.60 -26.83 -2.56
N ALA A 63 -16.80 -25.65 -1.98
CA ALA A 63 -17.18 -24.47 -2.74
C ALA A 63 -15.98 -23.98 -3.58
N TYR A 64 -16.21 -23.71 -4.86
CA TYR A 64 -15.22 -23.08 -5.72
C TYR A 64 -15.88 -22.08 -6.66
N LYS A 65 -15.10 -21.12 -7.14
CA LYS A 65 -15.51 -20.09 -8.09
C LYS A 65 -14.46 -19.99 -9.20
N ILE A 66 -14.91 -19.83 -10.42
CA ILE A 66 -14.06 -19.55 -11.58
C ILE A 66 -14.43 -18.15 -12.05
N GLU A 67 -13.45 -17.28 -12.16
CA GLU A 67 -13.61 -15.92 -12.68
C GLU A 67 -12.60 -15.70 -13.79
N GLN A 68 -13.06 -15.15 -14.89
CA GLN A 68 -12.17 -14.65 -15.93
C GLN A 68 -11.75 -13.24 -15.54
N ILE A 69 -10.43 -13.03 -15.41
CA ILE A 69 -9.86 -11.71 -15.19
C ILE A 69 -9.64 -11.07 -16.56
N GLU A 70 -10.32 -9.96 -16.81
CA GLU A 70 -10.10 -9.17 -18.01
C GLU A 70 -8.70 -8.54 -17.96
N ASP A 71 -8.02 -8.48 -19.11
CA ASP A 71 -6.79 -7.73 -19.23
C ASP A 71 -7.10 -6.24 -19.14
N LYS A 72 -6.58 -5.59 -18.09
CA LYS A 72 -6.79 -4.18 -17.81
C LYS A 72 -5.45 -3.49 -17.62
N ASP A 73 -5.45 -2.20 -17.84
CA ASP A 73 -4.32 -1.35 -17.44
C ASP A 73 -4.27 -1.25 -15.90
N TRP A 74 -3.73 -2.29 -15.28
CA TRP A 74 -3.63 -2.41 -13.82
C TRP A 74 -2.82 -1.28 -13.18
N GLU A 75 -1.92 -0.65 -13.97
CA GLU A 75 -1.15 0.50 -13.50
C GLU A 75 -2.03 1.73 -13.29
N ARG A 76 -3.17 1.80 -13.96
CA ARG A 76 -4.11 2.94 -13.86
C ARG A 76 -5.35 2.65 -13.02
N GLU A 77 -5.76 1.41 -12.88
CA GLU A 77 -7.01 1.09 -12.17
C GLU A 77 -6.98 1.54 -10.69
N TRP A 78 -5.82 1.45 -10.03
CA TRP A 78 -5.67 1.97 -8.68
C TRP A 78 -5.68 3.50 -8.61
N MET A 79 -5.27 4.22 -9.69
CA MET A 79 -5.30 5.68 -9.74
C MET A 79 -6.73 6.24 -9.65
N ASP A 80 -7.69 5.52 -10.22
CA ASP A 80 -9.10 5.95 -10.17
C ASP A 80 -9.67 5.86 -8.75
N ASN A 81 -9.15 4.95 -7.95
CA ASN A 81 -9.55 4.73 -6.56
C ASN A 81 -8.76 5.59 -5.56
N PHE A 82 -7.68 6.25 -6.00
CA PHE A 82 -6.88 7.09 -5.12
C PHE A 82 -7.40 8.53 -5.14
N HIS A 83 -8.00 8.95 -4.03
CA HIS A 83 -8.60 10.26 -3.85
C HIS A 83 -7.84 11.08 -2.80
N PRO A 84 -7.97 12.41 -2.81
CA PRO A 84 -7.46 13.24 -1.72
C PRO A 84 -8.00 12.77 -0.36
N MET A 85 -7.11 12.59 0.61
CA MET A 85 -7.43 12.12 1.96
C MET A 85 -7.09 13.20 2.99
N GLN A 86 -8.01 13.45 3.92
CA GLN A 86 -7.81 14.39 5.00
C GLN A 86 -7.33 13.66 6.26
N PHE A 87 -6.30 14.23 6.91
CA PHE A 87 -5.76 13.77 8.18
C PHE A 87 -5.80 14.91 9.19
N GLY A 88 -6.52 14.70 10.28
CA GLY A 88 -6.74 15.76 11.26
C GLY A 88 -7.66 16.88 10.73
N LYS A 89 -7.27 18.14 10.93
CA LYS A 89 -8.09 19.32 10.61
C LYS A 89 -7.58 20.13 9.41
N ARG A 90 -6.29 20.13 9.17
CA ARG A 90 -5.61 21.03 8.23
C ARG A 90 -4.91 20.29 7.10
N LEU A 91 -4.50 19.04 7.32
CA LEU A 91 -3.63 18.28 6.43
C LEU A 91 -4.41 17.46 5.42
N TRP A 92 -4.03 17.58 4.15
CA TRP A 92 -4.51 16.74 3.06
C TRP A 92 -3.34 16.08 2.34
N ILE A 93 -3.50 14.82 1.97
CA ILE A 93 -2.64 14.11 1.03
C ILE A 93 -3.39 13.99 -0.28
N CYS A 94 -2.84 14.55 -1.33
CA CYS A 94 -3.50 14.69 -2.63
C CYS A 94 -2.63 14.10 -3.74
N PRO A 95 -3.16 13.22 -4.60
CA PRO A 95 -2.46 12.80 -5.80
C PRO A 95 -2.40 13.94 -6.82
N SER A 96 -1.34 14.01 -7.62
CA SER A 96 -1.08 15.12 -8.56
C SER A 96 -2.13 15.25 -9.66
N TRP A 97 -2.85 14.17 -9.98
CA TRP A 97 -3.90 14.13 -11.01
C TRP A 97 -5.30 14.47 -10.50
N ARG A 98 -5.44 14.86 -9.24
CA ARG A 98 -6.71 15.29 -8.64
C ARG A 98 -6.61 16.74 -8.17
N GLU A 99 -7.73 17.44 -8.23
CA GLU A 99 -7.83 18.77 -7.64
C GLU A 99 -7.78 18.70 -6.11
N VAL A 100 -7.08 19.66 -5.50
CA VAL A 100 -7.05 19.78 -4.05
C VAL A 100 -8.42 20.23 -3.53
N PRO A 101 -9.00 19.55 -2.53
CA PRO A 101 -10.33 19.88 -2.02
C PRO A 101 -10.42 21.24 -1.33
N ASP A 102 -9.36 21.67 -0.68
CA ASP A 102 -9.25 22.97 0.01
C ASP A 102 -7.87 23.59 -0.24
N GLN A 103 -7.85 24.67 -1.03
CA GLN A 103 -6.61 25.38 -1.34
C GLN A 103 -6.02 26.15 -0.15
N ASN A 104 -6.82 26.42 0.90
CA ASN A 104 -6.35 27.08 2.13
C ASN A 104 -5.79 26.08 3.15
N ALA A 105 -6.00 24.79 2.95
CA ALA A 105 -5.47 23.75 3.80
C ALA A 105 -3.99 23.45 3.50
N VAL A 106 -3.37 22.66 4.34
CA VAL A 106 -2.01 22.16 4.12
C VAL A 106 -2.09 20.95 3.19
N ASN A 107 -1.77 21.15 1.92
CA ASN A 107 -1.82 20.10 0.91
C ASN A 107 -0.42 19.54 0.66
N VAL A 108 -0.28 18.23 0.78
CA VAL A 108 0.90 17.45 0.39
C VAL A 108 0.56 16.70 -0.89
N MET A 109 1.27 17.00 -1.96
CA MET A 109 1.14 16.29 -3.22
C MET A 109 1.95 14.99 -3.14
N LEU A 110 1.29 13.86 -3.29
CA LEU A 110 1.93 12.56 -3.20
C LEU A 110 1.29 11.59 -4.18
N ASP A 111 2.09 11.13 -5.10
CA ASP A 111 1.71 10.08 -6.04
C ASP A 111 2.19 8.73 -5.50
N PRO A 112 1.27 7.74 -5.34
CA PRO A 112 1.68 6.40 -4.98
C PRO A 112 2.70 5.85 -5.99
N GLY A 113 3.78 5.31 -5.46
CA GLY A 113 4.89 4.76 -6.22
C GLY A 113 5.41 3.48 -5.59
N LEU A 114 6.64 3.10 -5.95
CA LEU A 114 7.28 1.87 -5.43
C LEU A 114 7.70 1.97 -3.97
N ALA A 115 7.80 3.19 -3.40
CA ALA A 115 8.18 3.38 -2.01
C ALA A 115 6.95 3.26 -1.09
N PHE A 116 7.16 2.70 0.11
CA PHE A 116 6.13 2.62 1.14
C PHE A 116 5.71 4.02 1.63
N GLY A 117 4.43 4.17 2.02
CA GLY A 117 3.90 5.41 2.61
C GLY A 117 3.07 6.22 1.63
N THR A 118 1.87 5.74 1.31
CA THR A 118 0.86 6.45 0.50
C THR A 118 -0.18 7.18 1.36
N GLY A 119 -0.11 7.03 2.68
CA GLY A 119 -1.13 7.53 3.61
C GLY A 119 -2.27 6.54 3.89
N THR A 120 -2.48 5.54 3.06
CA THR A 120 -3.58 4.57 3.20
C THR A 120 -3.37 3.57 4.33
N HIS A 121 -2.12 3.31 4.73
CA HIS A 121 -1.83 2.40 5.82
C HIS A 121 -2.21 3.03 7.17
N PRO A 122 -2.93 2.32 8.07
CA PRO A 122 -3.40 2.89 9.35
C PRO A 122 -2.30 3.52 10.20
N THR A 123 -1.10 2.94 10.24
CA THR A 123 0.03 3.50 10.99
C THR A 123 0.45 4.86 10.43
N THR A 124 0.55 5.02 9.11
CA THR A 124 0.89 6.28 8.47
C THR A 124 -0.22 7.32 8.72
N ALA A 125 -1.48 6.92 8.61
CA ALA A 125 -2.64 7.77 8.87
C ALA A 125 -2.62 8.35 10.29
N LEU A 126 -2.40 7.52 11.30
CA LEU A 126 -2.31 7.95 12.70
C LEU A 126 -1.13 8.92 12.94
N CYS A 127 0.01 8.69 12.30
CA CYS A 127 1.15 9.61 12.38
C CYS A 127 0.83 10.97 11.74
N LEU A 128 0.14 10.99 10.60
CA LEU A 128 -0.28 12.22 9.92
C LEU A 128 -1.29 13.02 10.77
N GLU A 129 -2.28 12.35 11.34
CA GLU A 129 -3.24 12.97 12.27
C GLU A 129 -2.55 13.56 13.50
N TRP A 130 -1.58 12.84 14.06
CA TRP A 130 -0.80 13.31 15.20
C TRP A 130 0.03 14.54 14.83
N LEU A 131 0.71 14.53 13.68
CA LEU A 131 1.48 15.68 13.19
C LEU A 131 0.60 16.91 12.98
N ASP A 132 -0.63 16.74 12.45
CA ASP A 132 -1.58 17.85 12.26
C ASP A 132 -1.96 18.55 13.58
N GLY A 133 -1.98 17.79 14.68
CA GLY A 133 -2.28 18.31 16.02
C GLY A 133 -1.14 19.07 16.70
N LEU A 134 0.09 19.04 16.15
CA LEU A 134 1.27 19.60 16.78
C LEU A 134 1.54 21.04 16.34
N ASP A 135 2.18 21.82 17.24
CA ASP A 135 2.91 23.04 16.88
C ASP A 135 4.35 22.67 16.51
N LEU A 136 4.63 22.69 15.22
CA LEU A 136 5.93 22.33 14.66
C LEU A 136 6.82 23.55 14.38
N THR A 137 6.39 24.76 14.79
CA THR A 137 7.17 25.99 14.60
C THR A 137 8.56 25.86 15.20
N ASP A 138 9.58 26.18 14.40
CA ASP A 138 11.01 26.08 14.75
C ASP A 138 11.51 24.68 15.14
N LYS A 139 10.72 23.62 14.92
CA LYS A 139 11.12 22.24 15.22
C LYS A 139 11.90 21.62 14.07
N THR A 140 12.77 20.69 14.43
CA THR A 140 13.37 19.72 13.50
C THR A 140 12.73 18.37 13.74
N VAL A 141 12.24 17.75 12.69
CA VAL A 141 11.58 16.44 12.74
C VAL A 141 12.52 15.40 12.17
N ILE A 142 12.59 14.23 12.79
CA ILE A 142 13.32 13.06 12.28
C ILE A 142 12.29 12.02 11.90
N ASP A 143 12.35 11.57 10.65
CA ASP A 143 11.53 10.51 10.07
C ASP A 143 12.43 9.30 9.83
N PHE A 144 12.35 8.30 10.70
CA PHE A 144 13.20 7.11 10.65
C PHE A 144 12.44 5.96 9.99
N GLY A 145 12.93 5.49 8.86
CA GLY A 145 12.18 4.66 7.92
C GLY A 145 11.25 5.52 7.07
N CYS A 146 11.80 6.57 6.42
CA CYS A 146 10.97 7.63 5.82
C CYS A 146 10.17 7.18 4.59
N GLY A 147 10.54 6.09 3.93
CA GLY A 147 9.82 5.57 2.76
C GLY A 147 9.65 6.62 1.67
N SER A 148 8.41 6.99 1.36
CA SER A 148 8.07 8.06 0.42
C SER A 148 8.40 9.47 0.90
N GLY A 149 8.80 9.63 2.18
CA GLY A 149 9.01 10.91 2.84
C GLY A 149 7.72 11.60 3.30
N ILE A 150 6.58 10.93 3.23
CA ILE A 150 5.27 11.53 3.48
C ILE A 150 5.19 12.24 4.84
N LEU A 151 5.73 11.65 5.92
CA LEU A 151 5.67 12.22 7.26
C LEU A 151 6.61 13.43 7.40
N ALA A 152 7.83 13.32 6.89
CA ALA A 152 8.79 14.41 6.86
C ALA A 152 8.26 15.62 6.06
N ILE A 153 7.70 15.37 4.87
CA ILE A 153 7.12 16.39 3.99
C ILE A 153 5.89 17.03 4.66
N ALA A 154 5.00 16.23 5.24
CA ALA A 154 3.85 16.73 5.98
C ALA A 154 4.28 17.64 7.14
N ALA A 155 5.26 17.22 7.93
CA ALA A 155 5.80 18.04 9.01
C ALA A 155 6.35 19.38 8.51
N LEU A 156 7.09 19.40 7.41
CA LEU A 156 7.62 20.64 6.80
C LEU A 156 6.50 21.57 6.32
N LYS A 157 5.46 20.99 5.68
CA LYS A 157 4.29 21.75 5.22
C LYS A 157 3.44 22.27 6.39
N LEU A 158 3.40 21.55 7.51
CA LEU A 158 2.74 21.97 8.76
C LEU A 158 3.53 23.00 9.57
N GLY A 159 4.73 23.38 9.14
CA GLY A 159 5.49 24.48 9.72
C GLY A 159 6.80 24.08 10.39
N ALA A 160 7.24 22.83 10.31
CA ALA A 160 8.56 22.44 10.80
C ALA A 160 9.66 23.22 10.07
N LYS A 161 10.71 23.60 10.81
CA LYS A 161 11.85 24.33 10.26
C LYS A 161 12.67 23.47 9.32
N ASN A 162 13.01 22.26 9.77
CA ASN A 162 13.76 21.27 9.01
C ASN A 162 13.19 19.87 9.25
N ALA A 163 13.47 18.95 8.34
CA ALA A 163 13.25 17.52 8.54
C ALA A 163 14.48 16.72 8.11
N ILE A 164 14.65 15.57 8.75
CA ILE A 164 15.68 14.58 8.43
C ILE A 164 14.96 13.26 8.15
N GLY A 165 15.07 12.76 6.94
CA GLY A 165 14.57 11.45 6.54
C GLY A 165 15.71 10.45 6.47
N ILE A 166 15.50 9.27 7.03
CA ILE A 166 16.48 8.18 7.04
C ILE A 166 15.79 6.92 6.54
N ASP A 167 16.39 6.24 5.57
CA ASP A 167 15.90 4.95 5.09
C ASP A 167 17.06 4.09 4.61
N ILE A 168 16.93 2.77 4.78
CA ILE A 168 17.92 1.80 4.30
C ILE A 168 17.77 1.54 2.80
N ASP A 169 16.59 1.79 2.24
CA ASP A 169 16.29 1.55 0.84
C ASP A 169 16.64 2.79 -0.02
N PRO A 170 17.61 2.70 -0.95
CA PRO A 170 17.92 3.78 -1.86
C PRO A 170 16.72 4.25 -2.70
N GLN A 171 15.75 3.37 -3.00
CA GLN A 171 14.53 3.76 -3.73
C GLN A 171 13.64 4.65 -2.87
N ALA A 172 13.55 4.39 -1.57
CA ALA A 172 12.84 5.24 -0.62
C ALA A 172 13.46 6.64 -0.56
N ILE A 173 14.79 6.73 -0.50
CA ILE A 173 15.51 8.01 -0.52
C ILE A 173 15.26 8.79 -1.82
N LEU A 174 15.27 8.11 -2.96
CA LEU A 174 14.98 8.74 -4.25
C LEU A 174 13.53 9.24 -4.31
N ALA A 175 12.57 8.41 -3.88
CA ALA A 175 11.15 8.77 -3.82
C ALA A 175 10.91 9.97 -2.90
N SER A 176 11.49 9.95 -1.69
CA SER A 176 11.42 11.06 -0.73
C SER A 176 11.92 12.37 -1.30
N ARG A 177 13.03 12.33 -2.06
CA ARG A 177 13.60 13.52 -2.71
C ARG A 177 12.67 14.08 -3.76
N ASN A 178 12.17 13.23 -4.67
CA ASN A 178 11.24 13.65 -5.73
C ASN A 178 9.95 14.24 -5.15
N ASN A 179 9.41 13.59 -4.12
CA ASN A 179 8.22 14.09 -3.43
C ASN A 179 8.47 15.42 -2.70
N ALA A 180 9.64 15.61 -2.10
CA ALA A 180 10.01 16.88 -1.45
C ALA A 180 10.15 18.01 -2.48
N GLU A 181 10.72 17.74 -3.64
CA GLU A 181 10.82 18.69 -4.77
C GLU A 181 9.42 19.08 -5.27
N GLN A 182 8.54 18.12 -5.49
CA GLN A 182 7.15 18.33 -5.92
C GLN A 182 6.38 19.23 -4.92
N ASN A 183 6.68 19.10 -3.63
CA ASN A 183 6.05 19.88 -2.57
C ASN A 183 6.76 21.21 -2.24
N GLY A 184 7.87 21.52 -2.88
CA GLY A 184 8.64 22.75 -2.68
C GLY A 184 9.30 22.85 -1.29
N VAL A 185 9.70 21.69 -0.71
CA VAL A 185 10.32 21.61 0.62
C VAL A 185 11.69 20.92 0.63
N ALA A 186 12.24 20.62 -0.55
CA ALA A 186 13.49 19.86 -0.68
C ALA A 186 14.68 20.55 -0.02
N ASP A 187 14.69 21.88 0.03
CA ASP A 187 15.72 22.70 0.68
C ASP A 187 15.79 22.55 2.21
N ARG A 188 14.70 22.04 2.80
CA ARG A 188 14.56 21.83 4.25
C ARG A 188 14.54 20.37 4.67
N LEU A 189 14.66 19.44 3.71
CA LEU A 189 14.71 17.99 3.94
C LEU A 189 16.12 17.47 3.68
N GLN A 190 16.75 16.90 4.72
CA GLN A 190 17.99 16.14 4.59
C GLN A 190 17.67 14.64 4.55
N LEU A 191 18.32 13.90 3.63
CA LEU A 191 18.07 12.46 3.42
C LEU A 191 19.37 11.67 3.56
N PHE A 192 19.32 10.56 4.30
CA PHE A 192 20.46 9.69 4.59
C PHE A 192 20.10 8.22 4.37
#